data_9a8d4cbfb59e9b5d9436d162fba957e3
#
_entry.id   9a8d4cbfb59e9b5d9436d162fba957e3
#
_cell.length_a   1.000
_cell.length_b   1.000
_cell.length_c   1.000
_cell.angle_alpha   90.00
_cell.angle_beta   90.00
_cell.angle_gamma   90.00
#
_symmetry.space_group_name_H-M   'P 1'
#
loop_
_entity.id
_entity.type
_entity.pdbx_description
1 polymer ?
#
loop_
_entity_poly.entity_id
_entity_poly.type
_entity_poly.pdbx_seq_one_letter_code
_entity_poly.pdbx_strand_id
1 'polypeptide(L)'
;RFTTCDNNLYAVSLAWTDGSVTIKSFAPKYCQNVEIESVEMLGSSEKIDYKMTDEGLVVNFPKNKPTEYAHVFKIKLKGVVVSKPLYDKVDNGCLITVRVANHNAEDANVTLKSVVDGNEVSTQVAVKAKSEQWVKMQNKDVKSFDDMSCKFYFNDNLTYENEFKK
;
A
#
# COMPACT_ATOMS: atom_id res chain seq x y z
N ARG A 1 -3.04 -14.68 3.46
CA ARG A 1 -3.06 -14.43 2.00
C ARG A 1 -4.01 -13.30 1.67
N PHE A 2 -3.84 -12.66 0.50
CA PHE A 2 -4.68 -11.52 0.09
C PHE A 2 -5.23 -11.73 -1.31
N THR A 3 -6.43 -11.21 -1.55
CA THR A 3 -7.03 -11.04 -2.88
C THR A 3 -7.82 -9.73 -2.90
N THR A 4 -8.13 -9.22 -4.09
CA THR A 4 -8.93 -8.01 -4.28
C THR A 4 -10.12 -8.30 -5.17
N CYS A 5 -11.27 -7.72 -4.85
CA CYS A 5 -12.47 -7.76 -5.66
C CYS A 5 -13.32 -6.53 -5.35
N ASP A 6 -13.87 -5.88 -6.37
CA ASP A 6 -14.75 -4.71 -6.25
C ASP A 6 -14.23 -3.62 -5.31
N ASN A 7 -12.93 -3.31 -5.44
CA ASN A 7 -12.24 -2.31 -4.62
C ASN A 7 -12.17 -2.64 -3.10
N ASN A 8 -12.41 -3.89 -2.72
CA ASN A 8 -12.17 -4.39 -1.38
C ASN A 8 -10.94 -5.28 -1.34
N LEU A 9 -10.21 -5.23 -0.24
CA LEU A 9 -9.14 -6.17 0.06
C LEU A 9 -9.69 -7.28 0.96
N TYR A 10 -9.42 -8.52 0.58
CA TYR A 10 -9.78 -9.69 1.37
C TYR A 10 -8.53 -10.31 1.97
N ALA A 11 -8.44 -10.31 3.29
CA ALA A 11 -7.36 -10.93 4.04
C ALA A 11 -7.81 -12.30 4.57
N VAL A 12 -7.19 -13.37 4.08
CA VAL A 12 -7.53 -14.73 4.43
C VAL A 12 -6.60 -15.24 5.53
N SER A 13 -7.20 -15.59 6.68
CA SER A 13 -6.56 -16.30 7.78
C SER A 13 -6.94 -17.78 7.73
N LEU A 14 -5.94 -18.67 7.80
CA LEU A 14 -6.15 -20.13 7.86
C LEU A 14 -6.21 -20.65 9.30
N ALA A 15 -5.98 -19.78 10.28
CA ALA A 15 -6.06 -20.11 11.68
C ALA A 15 -7.09 -19.20 12.38
N TRP A 16 -7.81 -19.79 13.31
CA TRP A 16 -8.62 -19.05 14.28
C TRP A 16 -7.76 -18.72 15.50
N THR A 17 -7.99 -17.55 16.08
CA THR A 17 -7.39 -17.15 17.35
C THR A 17 -8.45 -16.48 18.23
N ASP A 18 -8.38 -16.69 19.52
CA ASP A 18 -9.28 -16.08 20.52
C ASP A 18 -8.87 -14.62 20.84
N GLY A 19 -8.26 -13.94 19.92
CA GLY A 19 -7.77 -12.58 20.11
C GLY A 19 -7.75 -11.79 18.82
N SER A 20 -6.58 -11.30 18.48
CA SER A 20 -6.37 -10.46 17.30
C SER A 20 -5.29 -11.01 16.37
N VAL A 21 -5.32 -10.57 15.13
CA VAL A 21 -4.26 -10.78 14.15
C VAL A 21 -3.71 -9.44 13.66
N THR A 22 -2.40 -9.35 13.49
CA THR A 22 -1.77 -8.17 12.89
C THR A 22 -1.46 -8.41 11.44
N ILE A 23 -2.08 -7.63 10.56
CA ILE A 23 -1.82 -7.64 9.13
C ILE A 23 -0.66 -6.69 8.85
N LYS A 24 0.57 -7.23 8.88
CA LYS A 24 1.82 -6.47 8.78
C LYS A 24 1.99 -5.70 7.47
N SER A 25 1.32 -6.11 6.40
CA SER A 25 1.36 -5.42 5.10
C SER A 25 0.80 -3.99 5.14
N PHE A 26 0.04 -3.66 6.19
CA PHE A 26 -0.44 -2.30 6.45
C PHE A 26 0.50 -1.47 7.34
N ALA A 27 1.65 -2.01 7.75
CA ALA A 27 2.62 -1.21 8.50
C ALA A 27 3.10 -0.01 7.65
N PRO A 28 3.33 1.17 8.24
CA PRO A 28 3.75 2.39 7.53
C PRO A 28 4.97 2.20 6.62
N LYS A 29 5.89 1.31 7.02
CA LYS A 29 7.07 0.98 6.20
C LYS A 29 6.76 0.26 4.87
N TYR A 30 5.56 -0.30 4.72
CA TYR A 30 5.13 -1.00 3.50
C TYR A 30 4.04 -0.26 2.75
N CYS A 31 3.18 0.46 3.47
CA CYS A 31 2.01 1.10 2.92
C CYS A 31 1.69 2.38 3.71
N GLN A 32 1.85 3.53 3.10
CA GLN A 32 1.54 4.82 3.72
C GLN A 32 0.25 5.39 3.16
N ASN A 33 -0.37 6.29 3.93
CA ASN A 33 -1.63 6.97 3.57
C ASN A 33 -2.81 6.03 3.34
N VAL A 34 -2.80 4.85 3.98
CA VAL A 34 -3.93 3.93 3.95
C VAL A 34 -4.93 4.34 5.01
N GLU A 35 -6.15 4.60 4.57
CA GLU A 35 -7.29 4.77 5.46
C GLU A 35 -8.23 3.58 5.33
N ILE A 36 -8.60 3.01 6.49
CA ILE A 36 -9.56 1.91 6.56
C ILE A 36 -10.96 2.52 6.76
N GLU A 37 -11.88 2.23 5.85
CA GLU A 37 -13.28 2.65 5.97
C GLU A 37 -14.05 1.67 6.86
N SER A 38 -13.88 0.36 6.62
CA SER A 38 -14.50 -0.70 7.43
C SER A 38 -13.71 -1.99 7.37
N VAL A 39 -13.90 -2.82 8.40
CA VAL A 39 -13.46 -4.22 8.43
C VAL A 39 -14.65 -5.09 8.82
N GLU A 40 -14.93 -6.10 8.04
CA GLU A 40 -15.98 -7.09 8.26
C GLU A 40 -15.38 -8.49 8.17
N MET A 41 -15.93 -9.48 8.89
CA MET A 41 -15.60 -10.88 8.68
C MET A 41 -16.71 -11.56 7.89
N LEU A 42 -16.37 -12.20 6.78
CA LEU A 42 -17.36 -12.91 5.97
C LEU A 42 -18.01 -14.05 6.78
N GLY A 43 -19.33 -14.10 6.74
CA GLY A 43 -20.12 -15.10 7.50
C GLY A 43 -20.40 -14.71 8.95
N SER A 44 -19.92 -13.55 9.43
CA SER A 44 -20.24 -13.01 10.75
C SER A 44 -21.04 -11.69 10.63
N SER A 45 -22.03 -11.52 11.49
CA SER A 45 -22.75 -10.26 11.66
C SER A 45 -22.20 -9.42 12.82
N GLU A 46 -21.18 -9.92 13.52
CA GLU A 46 -20.55 -9.20 14.62
C GLU A 46 -19.70 -8.04 14.09
N LYS A 47 -19.73 -6.91 14.80
CA LYS A 47 -18.84 -5.79 14.52
C LYS A 47 -17.40 -6.21 14.80
N ILE A 48 -16.53 -5.97 13.83
CA ILE A 48 -15.09 -6.22 13.95
C ILE A 48 -14.40 -4.95 14.44
N ASP A 49 -13.75 -5.04 15.59
CA ASP A 49 -12.89 -3.97 16.08
C ASP A 49 -11.50 -4.09 15.46
N TYR A 50 -10.96 -2.96 15.01
CA TYR A 50 -9.65 -2.90 14.40
C TYR A 50 -8.91 -1.61 14.78
N LYS A 51 -7.58 -1.65 14.68
CA LYS A 51 -6.72 -0.50 14.97
C LYS A 51 -5.48 -0.52 14.07
N MET A 52 -5.16 0.64 13.50
CA MET A 52 -3.85 0.85 12.85
C MET A 52 -2.77 1.05 13.90
N THR A 53 -1.62 0.40 13.71
CA THR A 53 -0.42 0.50 14.54
C THR A 53 0.82 0.59 13.66
N ASP A 54 1.98 0.89 14.25
CA ASP A 54 3.27 0.89 13.54
C ASP A 54 3.65 -0.48 12.99
N GLU A 55 3.08 -1.56 13.53
CA GLU A 55 3.29 -2.93 13.07
C GLU A 55 2.30 -3.36 11.97
N GLY A 56 1.25 -2.58 11.73
CA GLY A 56 0.20 -2.85 10.74
C GLY A 56 -1.21 -2.72 11.28
N LEU A 57 -2.16 -3.31 10.56
CA LEU A 57 -3.57 -3.35 10.94
C LEU A 57 -3.82 -4.51 11.91
N VAL A 58 -4.13 -4.19 13.15
CA VAL A 58 -4.59 -5.14 14.16
C VAL A 58 -6.10 -5.32 13.99
N VAL A 59 -6.56 -6.55 13.83
CA VAL A 59 -7.97 -6.90 13.65
C VAL A 59 -8.36 -7.95 14.68
N ASN A 60 -9.43 -7.70 15.44
CA ASN A 60 -9.96 -8.66 16.41
C ASN A 60 -10.85 -9.69 15.71
N PHE A 61 -10.75 -10.94 16.14
CA PHE A 61 -11.71 -11.96 15.72
C PHE A 61 -13.04 -11.77 16.46
N PRO A 62 -14.21 -12.09 15.83
CA PRO A 62 -15.49 -12.09 16.51
C PRO A 62 -15.53 -13.20 17.56
N LYS A 63 -16.51 -13.13 18.47
CA LYS A 63 -16.67 -14.15 19.52
C LYS A 63 -17.09 -15.51 18.94
N ASN A 64 -17.92 -15.47 17.90
CA ASN A 64 -18.44 -16.67 17.28
C ASN A 64 -17.68 -16.99 15.99
N LYS A 65 -17.11 -18.16 15.90
CA LYS A 65 -16.40 -18.65 14.74
C LYS A 65 -17.37 -18.95 13.59
N PRO A 66 -17.32 -18.21 12.46
CA PRO A 66 -18.34 -18.37 11.41
C PRO A 66 -18.11 -19.58 10.50
N THR A 67 -16.86 -20.08 10.39
CA THR A 67 -16.49 -21.20 9.52
C THR A 67 -15.41 -22.07 10.15
N GLU A 68 -15.29 -23.33 9.70
CA GLU A 68 -14.32 -24.29 10.24
C GLU A 68 -12.89 -24.08 9.72
N TYR A 69 -12.71 -23.66 8.45
CA TYR A 69 -11.43 -23.81 7.76
C TYR A 69 -10.69 -22.50 7.47
N ALA A 70 -11.38 -21.49 6.98
CA ALA A 70 -10.77 -20.24 6.59
C ALA A 70 -11.62 -19.04 7.02
N HIS A 71 -10.96 -18.01 7.50
CA HIS A 71 -11.61 -16.80 8.00
C HIS A 71 -11.17 -15.65 7.12
N VAL A 72 -12.13 -14.91 6.57
CA VAL A 72 -11.86 -13.86 5.59
C VAL A 72 -12.33 -12.52 6.15
N PHE A 73 -11.37 -11.62 6.35
CA PHE A 73 -11.66 -10.23 6.62
C PHE A 73 -11.80 -9.48 5.29
N LYS A 74 -12.96 -8.87 5.08
CA LYS A 74 -13.21 -7.90 4.01
C LYS A 74 -12.84 -6.54 4.54
N ILE A 75 -11.83 -5.92 3.97
CA ILE A 75 -11.28 -4.62 4.36
C ILE A 75 -11.61 -3.62 3.26
N LYS A 76 -12.40 -2.62 3.59
CA LYS A 76 -12.72 -1.54 2.68
C LYS A 76 -11.76 -0.38 2.93
N LEU A 77 -11.08 0.04 1.88
CA LEU A 77 -10.13 1.14 1.89
C LEU A 77 -10.78 2.41 1.36
N LYS A 78 -10.28 3.56 1.80
CA LYS A 78 -10.58 4.87 1.23
C LYS A 78 -9.30 5.67 1.00
N GLY A 79 -9.41 6.77 0.27
CA GLY A 79 -8.26 7.59 -0.09
C GLY A 79 -7.52 7.06 -1.33
N VAL A 80 -6.36 7.64 -1.58
CA VAL A 80 -5.44 7.17 -2.61
C VAL A 80 -4.24 6.51 -1.94
N VAL A 81 -3.99 5.27 -2.33
CA VAL A 81 -2.91 4.45 -1.80
C VAL A 81 -1.81 4.29 -2.83
N VAL A 82 -0.57 4.41 -2.39
CA VAL A 82 0.60 4.24 -3.24
C VAL A 82 1.44 3.07 -2.71
N SER A 83 1.84 2.17 -3.60
CA SER A 83 2.72 1.06 -3.24
C SER A 83 4.14 1.55 -2.94
N LYS A 84 4.93 0.72 -2.25
CA LYS A 84 6.37 0.91 -2.20
C LYS A 84 6.93 1.04 -3.63
N PRO A 85 7.77 2.05 -3.93
CA PRO A 85 8.40 2.20 -5.24
C PRO A 85 9.41 1.08 -5.50
N LEU A 86 9.47 0.65 -6.75
CA LEU A 86 10.50 -0.23 -7.28
C LEU A 86 11.48 0.63 -8.08
N TYR A 87 12.77 0.37 -7.91
CA TYR A 87 13.85 1.07 -8.58
C TYR A 87 14.64 0.07 -9.43
N ASP A 88 14.58 0.24 -10.74
CA ASP A 88 15.24 -0.65 -11.70
C ASP A 88 16.30 0.13 -12.49
N LYS A 89 17.47 -0.49 -12.69
CA LYS A 89 18.50 0.02 -13.57
C LYS A 89 18.05 -0.10 -15.02
N VAL A 90 18.19 0.99 -15.77
CA VAL A 90 17.96 1.03 -17.22
C VAL A 90 19.14 1.69 -17.91
N ASP A 91 19.25 1.56 -19.24
CA ASP A 91 20.39 2.06 -20.02
C ASP A 91 20.70 3.55 -19.79
N ASN A 92 19.67 4.33 -19.57
CA ASN A 92 19.77 5.78 -19.30
C ASN A 92 19.20 6.14 -17.92
N GLY A 93 19.80 5.62 -16.83
CA GLY A 93 19.45 6.03 -15.48
C GLY A 93 18.64 5.01 -14.68
N CYS A 94 17.68 5.51 -13.90
CA CYS A 94 16.84 4.74 -13.00
C CYS A 94 15.37 4.82 -13.43
N LEU A 95 14.72 3.67 -13.58
CA LEU A 95 13.27 3.56 -13.74
C LEU A 95 12.62 3.36 -12.37
N ILE A 96 11.72 4.25 -12.01
CA ILE A 96 10.92 4.17 -10.79
C ILE A 96 9.52 3.72 -11.17
N THR A 97 9.07 2.60 -10.62
CA THR A 97 7.75 2.04 -10.89
C THR A 97 6.94 1.98 -9.59
N VAL A 98 5.73 2.51 -9.61
CA VAL A 98 4.83 2.54 -8.46
C VAL A 98 3.40 2.28 -8.90
N ARG A 99 2.63 1.56 -8.09
CA ARG A 99 1.19 1.36 -8.28
C ARG A 99 0.44 2.40 -7.47
N VAL A 100 -0.51 3.08 -8.10
CA VAL A 100 -1.41 4.03 -7.45
C VAL A 100 -2.83 3.52 -7.57
N ALA A 101 -3.54 3.40 -6.45
CA ALA A 101 -4.91 2.95 -6.37
C ALA A 101 -5.80 4.03 -5.73
N ASN A 102 -6.85 4.43 -6.42
CA ASN A 102 -7.83 5.38 -5.90
C ASN A 102 -9.06 4.63 -5.40
N HIS A 103 -9.25 4.62 -4.10
CA HIS A 103 -10.38 3.99 -3.41
C HIS A 103 -11.57 4.93 -3.21
N ASN A 104 -11.47 6.21 -3.62
CA ASN A 104 -12.54 7.19 -3.54
C ASN A 104 -13.61 6.96 -4.62
N ALA A 105 -14.78 7.57 -4.41
CA ALA A 105 -15.88 7.60 -5.40
C ALA A 105 -15.65 8.61 -6.52
N GLU A 106 -14.66 9.49 -6.39
CA GLU A 106 -14.32 10.55 -7.33
C GLU A 106 -12.89 10.39 -7.86
N ASP A 107 -12.63 10.96 -9.05
CA ASP A 107 -11.28 11.02 -9.62
C ASP A 107 -10.34 11.81 -8.70
N ALA A 108 -9.09 11.40 -8.63
CA ALA A 108 -8.08 12.06 -7.82
C ALA A 108 -6.86 12.46 -8.67
N ASN A 109 -6.29 13.64 -8.36
CA ASN A 109 -5.01 14.05 -8.90
C ASN A 109 -3.98 13.96 -7.79
N VAL A 110 -2.85 13.31 -8.07
CA VAL A 110 -1.77 13.13 -7.12
C VAL A 110 -0.43 13.52 -7.72
N THR A 111 0.47 14.00 -6.89
CA THR A 111 1.86 14.27 -7.27
C THR A 111 2.75 13.17 -6.74
N LEU A 112 3.52 12.57 -7.62
CA LEU A 112 4.54 11.59 -7.30
C LEU A 112 5.91 12.21 -7.57
N LYS A 113 6.82 12.11 -6.60
CA LYS A 113 8.17 12.63 -6.71
C LYS A 113 9.17 11.61 -6.19
N SER A 114 10.25 11.43 -6.91
CA SER A 114 11.37 10.61 -6.47
C SER A 114 12.67 11.40 -6.54
N VAL A 115 13.48 11.29 -5.51
CA VAL A 115 14.84 11.83 -5.47
C VAL A 115 15.79 10.66 -5.36
N VAL A 116 16.71 10.53 -6.33
CA VAL A 116 17.73 9.49 -6.37
C VAL A 116 19.09 10.15 -6.45
N ASP A 117 19.93 9.96 -5.46
CA ASP A 117 21.25 10.60 -5.32
C ASP A 117 21.21 12.12 -5.54
N GLY A 118 20.19 12.77 -4.96
CA GLY A 118 19.95 14.20 -5.08
C GLY A 118 19.29 14.66 -6.38
N ASN A 119 19.13 13.78 -7.38
CA ASN A 119 18.44 14.10 -8.64
C ASN A 119 16.94 13.83 -8.49
N GLU A 120 16.13 14.85 -8.80
CA GLU A 120 14.68 14.79 -8.65
C GLU A 120 13.98 14.48 -9.98
N VAL A 121 12.95 13.65 -9.92
CA VAL A 121 11.96 13.49 -10.97
C VAL A 121 10.56 13.50 -10.34
N SER A 122 9.62 14.22 -10.97
CA SER A 122 8.24 14.30 -10.49
C SER A 122 7.24 14.16 -11.65
N THR A 123 6.03 13.73 -11.31
CA THR A 123 4.91 13.65 -12.24
C THR A 123 3.58 13.86 -11.52
N GLN A 124 2.62 14.47 -12.23
CA GLN A 124 1.23 14.51 -11.78
C GLN A 124 0.45 13.40 -12.47
N VAL A 125 -0.39 12.75 -11.71
CA VAL A 125 -1.14 11.57 -12.17
C VAL A 125 -2.62 11.75 -11.82
N ALA A 126 -3.48 11.68 -12.84
CA ALA A 126 -4.92 11.57 -12.65
C ALA A 126 -5.28 10.08 -12.50
N VAL A 127 -5.90 9.72 -11.40
CA VAL A 127 -6.33 8.35 -11.11
C VAL A 127 -7.85 8.32 -11.01
N LYS A 128 -8.47 7.56 -11.89
CA LYS A 128 -9.93 7.44 -11.94
C LYS A 128 -10.49 6.86 -10.63
N ALA A 129 -11.73 7.25 -10.33
CA ALA A 129 -12.47 6.69 -9.21
C ALA A 129 -12.49 5.16 -9.24
N LYS A 130 -12.29 4.52 -8.09
CA LYS A 130 -12.33 3.06 -7.95
C LYS A 130 -11.41 2.29 -8.92
N SER A 131 -10.28 2.91 -9.30
CA SER A 131 -9.33 2.33 -10.24
C SER A 131 -7.90 2.33 -9.71
N GLU A 132 -7.05 1.60 -10.39
CA GLU A 132 -5.62 1.56 -10.12
C GLU A 132 -4.83 1.62 -11.42
N GLN A 133 -3.60 2.12 -11.33
CA GLN A 133 -2.68 2.16 -12.45
C GLN A 133 -1.23 2.07 -12.00
N TRP A 134 -0.39 1.56 -12.90
CA TRP A 134 1.05 1.61 -12.76
C TRP A 134 1.60 2.91 -13.35
N VAL A 135 2.40 3.60 -12.56
CA VAL A 135 3.09 4.82 -12.97
C VAL A 135 4.57 4.55 -13.07
N LYS A 136 5.17 4.98 -14.18
CA LYS A 136 6.60 4.86 -14.43
C LYS A 136 7.19 6.25 -14.57
N MET A 137 8.27 6.50 -13.85
CA MET A 137 9.08 7.72 -13.93
C MET A 137 10.51 7.31 -14.24
N GLN A 138 11.21 8.04 -15.09
CA GLN A 138 12.62 7.78 -15.39
C GLN A 138 13.46 8.94 -14.91
N ASN A 139 14.43 8.66 -14.05
CA ASN A 139 15.47 9.60 -13.67
C ASN A 139 16.73 9.30 -14.49
N LYS A 140 17.02 10.16 -15.48
CA LYS A 140 18.12 9.98 -16.43
C LYS A 140 19.48 10.41 -15.88
N ASP A 141 19.50 11.12 -14.77
CA ASP A 141 20.72 11.69 -14.19
C ASP A 141 21.39 10.74 -13.18
N VAL A 142 20.79 9.58 -12.92
CA VAL A 142 21.36 8.54 -12.05
C VAL A 142 22.43 7.76 -12.83
N LYS A 143 23.67 7.86 -12.38
CA LYS A 143 24.84 7.24 -13.07
C LYS A 143 25.28 5.94 -12.45
N SER A 144 25.03 5.70 -11.18
CA SER A 144 25.42 4.51 -10.45
C SER A 144 24.28 3.95 -9.64
N PHE A 145 24.25 2.63 -9.47
CA PHE A 145 23.35 1.90 -8.58
C PHE A 145 24.07 1.35 -7.35
N ASP A 146 25.40 1.54 -7.29
CA ASP A 146 26.20 1.21 -6.13
C ASP A 146 26.04 2.33 -5.09
N ASP A 147 25.64 1.99 -3.86
CA ASP A 147 25.43 2.92 -2.75
C ASP A 147 24.40 4.04 -3.02
N MET A 148 23.34 3.70 -3.75
CA MET A 148 22.29 4.63 -4.17
C MET A 148 21.35 4.99 -3.01
N SER A 149 21.10 6.28 -2.81
CA SER A 149 20.06 6.78 -1.89
C SER A 149 18.78 7.12 -2.64
N CYS A 150 17.64 6.70 -2.11
CA CYS A 150 16.34 6.94 -2.73
C CYS A 150 15.34 7.49 -1.73
N LYS A 151 14.65 8.56 -2.11
CA LYS A 151 13.48 9.09 -1.40
C LYS A 151 12.30 9.15 -2.34
N PHE A 152 11.13 8.79 -1.84
CA PHE A 152 9.90 8.88 -2.61
C PHE A 152 8.84 9.66 -1.83
N TYR A 153 8.16 10.56 -2.53
CA TYR A 153 7.15 11.44 -1.96
C TYR A 153 5.82 11.25 -2.69
N PHE A 154 4.76 11.28 -1.90
CA PHE A 154 3.38 11.28 -2.35
C PHE A 154 2.70 12.55 -1.83
N ASN A 155 2.24 13.42 -2.74
CA ASN A 155 1.69 14.74 -2.41
C ASN A 155 2.59 15.50 -1.42
N ASP A 156 3.89 15.59 -1.76
CA ASP A 156 4.96 16.22 -0.99
C ASP A 156 5.29 15.61 0.39
N ASN A 157 4.60 14.55 0.79
CA ASN A 157 4.93 13.80 1.99
C ASN A 157 5.94 12.68 1.68
N LEU A 158 7.04 12.62 2.44
CA LEU A 158 8.01 11.52 2.34
C LEU A 158 7.33 10.21 2.73
N THR A 159 7.24 9.27 1.79
CA THR A 159 6.56 7.98 1.99
C THR A 159 7.52 6.80 2.00
N TYR A 160 8.70 6.96 1.41
CA TYR A 160 9.70 5.91 1.36
C TYR A 160 11.10 6.50 1.30
N GLU A 161 12.01 5.92 2.07
CA GLU A 161 13.43 6.24 2.05
C GLU A 161 14.23 4.95 2.16
N ASN A 162 15.27 4.80 1.36
CA ASN A 162 16.17 3.65 1.39
C ASN A 162 17.56 4.03 0.90
N GLU A 163 18.56 3.34 1.44
CA GLU A 163 19.93 3.32 0.95
C GLU A 163 20.24 1.92 0.44
N PHE A 164 20.53 1.80 -0.83
CA PHE A 164 21.04 0.56 -1.42
C PHE A 164 22.55 0.53 -1.21
N LYS A 165 23.03 -0.32 -0.32
CA LYS A 165 24.46 -0.56 -0.10
C LYS A 165 24.88 -1.82 -0.83
N LYS A 166 26.08 -1.81 -1.39
CA LYS A 166 26.70 -2.96 -2.05
C LYS A 166 27.13 -4.02 -1.04
#